data_56e21ee8cc721f63b56170e85c3f9fd0
#
_entry.id   56e21ee8cc721f63b56170e85c3f9fd0
#
_cell.length_a   1.000
_cell.length_b   1.000
_cell.length_c   1.000
_cell.angle_alpha   90.00
_cell.angle_beta   90.00
_cell.angle_gamma   90.00
#
_symmetry.space_group_name_H-M   'P 1'
#
loop_
_entity.id
_entity.type
_entity.pdbx_description
1 polymer ?
#
loop_
_entity_poly.entity_id
_entity_poly.type
_entity_poly.pdbx_seq_one_letter_code
_entity_poly.pdbx_strand_id
1 'polypeptide(L)'
;MKVFVLQWNPEISSYRMEDFNADLANFEGEWFNWSVWDWKEAHEGDMFYLIKCGGEGANGIVMQGHFVSDPYAGEDWSGKGRLTYYMDMEPEYMIHPLSCPILTTEALDEAIPEFQWKGGHSGRVVPFDCALKLEEMWTAYLEAHKDIFDGENAVSLEDID
;
A
#
# COMPACT_ATOMS: atom_id res chain seq x y z
N MET A 1 -4.91 4.35 15.54
CA MET A 1 -5.21 3.75 14.23
C MET A 1 -4.40 2.49 13.99
N LYS A 2 -4.95 1.58 13.23
CA LYS A 2 -4.27 0.34 12.88
C LYS A 2 -3.59 0.48 11.52
N VAL A 3 -2.64 -0.42 11.25
CA VAL A 3 -1.89 -0.47 10.00
C VAL A 3 -2.22 -1.78 9.29
N PHE A 4 -2.48 -1.69 7.99
CA PHE A 4 -2.82 -2.83 7.13
C PHE A 4 -1.83 -2.94 5.99
N VAL A 5 -1.56 -4.17 5.57
CA VAL A 5 -0.73 -4.43 4.39
C VAL A 5 -1.61 -5.01 3.30
N LEU A 6 -1.63 -4.33 2.16
CA LEU A 6 -2.32 -4.75 0.95
C LEU A 6 -1.31 -5.38 0.00
N GLN A 7 -1.73 -6.39 -0.74
CA GLN A 7 -0.89 -7.08 -1.71
C GLN A 7 -1.35 -6.76 -3.13
N TRP A 8 -0.41 -6.46 -3.99
CA TRP A 8 -0.68 -6.14 -5.39
C TRP A 8 0.29 -6.87 -6.33
N ASN A 9 -0.25 -7.74 -7.17
CA ASN A 9 0.50 -8.34 -8.25
C ASN A 9 -0.04 -7.77 -9.57
N PRO A 10 0.70 -6.88 -10.25
CA PRO A 10 0.21 -6.22 -11.46
C PRO A 10 -0.01 -7.16 -12.64
N GLU A 11 0.52 -8.39 -12.60
CA GLU A 11 0.32 -9.37 -13.66
C GLU A 11 -1.02 -10.08 -13.58
N ILE A 12 -1.60 -10.19 -12.37
CA ILE A 12 -2.86 -10.92 -12.16
C ILE A 12 -4.00 -10.05 -11.66
N SER A 13 -3.69 -8.89 -11.10
CA SER A 13 -4.69 -7.92 -10.62
C SER A 13 -5.39 -7.22 -11.79
N SER A 14 -6.64 -6.81 -11.57
CA SER A 14 -7.32 -5.90 -12.50
C SER A 14 -6.66 -4.51 -12.53
N TYR A 15 -5.96 -4.15 -11.48
CA TYR A 15 -5.14 -2.94 -11.41
C TYR A 15 -3.77 -3.26 -12.01
N ARG A 16 -3.53 -2.77 -13.23
CA ARG A 16 -2.32 -3.08 -14.00
C ARG A 16 -1.24 -2.02 -13.74
N MET A 17 0.00 -2.36 -14.11
CA MET A 17 1.12 -1.41 -13.99
C MET A 17 0.85 -0.10 -14.75
N GLU A 18 0.23 -0.18 -15.92
CA GLU A 18 -0.14 1.01 -16.71
C GLU A 18 -1.15 1.91 -15.99
N ASP A 19 -2.09 1.30 -15.24
CA ASP A 19 -3.05 2.04 -14.42
C ASP A 19 -2.32 2.75 -13.26
N PHE A 20 -1.39 2.04 -12.62
CA PHE A 20 -0.57 2.59 -11.55
C PHE A 20 0.24 3.79 -12.05
N ASN A 21 0.87 3.66 -13.22
CA ASN A 21 1.66 4.75 -13.81
C ASN A 21 0.81 5.96 -14.15
N ALA A 22 -0.40 5.74 -14.65
CA ALA A 22 -1.34 6.82 -14.94
C ALA A 22 -1.75 7.56 -13.67
N ASP A 23 -2.04 6.82 -12.61
CA ASP A 23 -2.43 7.40 -11.32
C ASP A 23 -1.26 8.10 -10.63
N LEU A 24 -0.05 7.58 -10.76
CA LEU A 24 1.16 8.17 -10.20
C LEU A 24 1.38 9.61 -10.67
N ALA A 25 1.03 9.89 -11.90
CA ALA A 25 1.20 11.23 -12.47
C ALA A 25 0.27 12.27 -11.82
N ASN A 26 -0.84 11.85 -11.22
CA ASN A 26 -1.81 12.77 -10.63
C ASN A 26 -2.69 12.04 -9.59
N PHE A 27 -2.08 11.63 -8.48
CA PHE A 27 -2.80 10.86 -7.47
C PHE A 27 -3.46 11.68 -6.36
N GLU A 28 -3.14 12.96 -6.26
CA GLU A 28 -3.78 13.84 -5.27
C GLU A 28 -5.29 13.88 -5.50
N GLY A 29 -6.05 13.54 -4.46
CA GLY A 29 -7.50 13.50 -4.51
C GLY A 29 -8.08 12.29 -5.23
N GLU A 30 -7.25 11.41 -5.78
CA GLU A 30 -7.71 10.15 -6.35
C GLU A 30 -8.08 9.16 -5.25
N TRP A 31 -9.15 8.41 -5.51
CA TRP A 31 -9.62 7.38 -4.60
C TRP A 31 -9.49 6.02 -5.28
N PHE A 32 -9.03 5.07 -4.50
CA PHE A 32 -8.97 3.67 -4.89
C PHE A 32 -9.85 2.86 -3.96
N ASN A 33 -10.20 1.67 -4.36
CA ASN A 33 -10.72 0.68 -3.43
C ASN A 33 -9.86 -0.57 -3.49
N TRP A 34 -9.83 -1.29 -2.40
CA TRP A 34 -9.07 -2.53 -2.30
C TRP A 34 -9.77 -3.48 -1.34
N SER A 35 -9.64 -4.78 -1.59
CA SER A 35 -10.20 -5.79 -0.69
C SER A 35 -9.37 -5.87 0.59
N VAL A 36 -10.05 -5.99 1.73
CA VAL A 36 -9.43 -6.02 3.05
C VAL A 36 -9.83 -7.30 3.77
N TRP A 37 -8.87 -8.21 3.94
CA TRP A 37 -9.13 -9.51 4.58
C TRP A 37 -9.55 -9.35 6.04
N ASP A 38 -8.85 -8.52 6.80
CA ASP A 38 -9.12 -8.26 8.21
C ASP A 38 -10.11 -7.08 8.39
N TRP A 39 -11.12 -7.01 7.55
CA TRP A 39 -12.08 -5.91 7.52
C TRP A 39 -12.81 -5.70 8.85
N LYS A 40 -12.96 -6.75 9.66
CA LYS A 40 -13.63 -6.64 10.97
C LYS A 40 -12.87 -5.78 11.96
N GLU A 41 -11.58 -5.62 11.74
CA GLU A 41 -10.70 -4.79 12.57
C GLU A 41 -10.44 -3.42 11.98
N ALA A 42 -10.91 -3.17 10.77
CA ALA A 42 -10.59 -1.97 10.00
C ALA A 42 -11.65 -0.88 10.16
N HIS A 43 -11.18 0.36 10.20
CA HIS A 43 -12.03 1.56 10.33
C HIS A 43 -11.50 2.67 9.44
N GLU A 44 -12.38 3.59 9.05
CA GLU A 44 -11.98 4.83 8.41
C GLU A 44 -10.89 5.52 9.23
N GLY A 45 -9.85 5.98 8.56
CA GLY A 45 -8.70 6.62 9.19
C GLY A 45 -7.53 5.68 9.48
N ASP A 46 -7.72 4.37 9.37
CA ASP A 46 -6.61 3.43 9.48
C ASP A 46 -5.66 3.58 8.29
N MET A 47 -4.41 3.19 8.50
CA MET A 47 -3.33 3.35 7.52
C MET A 47 -3.13 2.07 6.71
N PHE A 48 -2.73 2.23 5.45
CA PHE A 48 -2.35 1.10 4.62
C PHE A 48 -0.98 1.30 3.98
N TYR A 49 -0.33 0.17 3.70
CA TYR A 49 0.83 0.08 2.80
C TYR A 49 0.48 -0.91 1.70
N LEU A 50 0.66 -0.51 0.44
CA LEU A 50 0.47 -1.40 -0.71
C LEU A 50 1.82 -1.98 -1.10
N ILE A 51 1.92 -3.31 -1.05
CA ILE A 51 3.13 -4.04 -1.42
C ILE A 51 2.94 -4.64 -2.79
N LYS A 52 3.83 -4.26 -3.71
CA LYS A 52 3.95 -4.93 -5.01
C LYS A 52 4.64 -6.28 -4.79
N CYS A 53 4.01 -7.36 -5.22
CA CYS A 53 4.48 -8.73 -5.00
C CYS A 53 4.51 -9.56 -6.28
N GLY A 54 4.96 -8.99 -7.37
CA GLY A 54 5.09 -9.66 -8.66
C GLY A 54 5.31 -8.66 -9.77
N GLY A 55 5.45 -9.18 -10.99
CA GLY A 55 5.72 -8.35 -12.15
C GLY A 55 7.17 -7.89 -12.22
N GLU A 56 7.44 -7.00 -13.15
CA GLU A 56 8.77 -6.46 -13.41
C GLU A 56 9.23 -5.53 -12.28
N GLY A 57 10.52 -5.53 -12.01
CA GLY A 57 11.15 -4.65 -11.02
C GLY A 57 11.12 -5.20 -9.60
N ALA A 58 11.59 -4.38 -8.66
CA ALA A 58 11.66 -4.77 -7.25
C ALA A 58 10.27 -4.92 -6.63
N ASN A 59 10.14 -5.82 -5.66
CA ASN A 59 8.95 -6.00 -4.85
C ASN A 59 9.11 -5.26 -3.52
N GLY A 60 8.07 -4.60 -3.09
CA GLY A 60 8.09 -3.81 -1.87
C GLY A 60 6.97 -2.78 -1.83
N ILE A 61 7.10 -1.81 -0.94
CA ILE A 61 6.09 -0.78 -0.75
C ILE A 61 6.12 0.21 -1.91
N VAL A 62 4.99 0.34 -2.60
CA VAL A 62 4.80 1.27 -3.73
C VAL A 62 3.75 2.35 -3.45
N MET A 63 2.99 2.21 -2.38
CA MET A 63 1.97 3.18 -2.02
C MET A 63 1.75 3.14 -0.51
N GLN A 64 1.49 4.30 0.08
CA GLN A 64 1.10 4.44 1.47
C GLN A 64 0.04 5.51 1.58
N GLY A 65 -0.93 5.32 2.44
CA GLY A 65 -2.00 6.28 2.66
C GLY A 65 -2.95 5.84 3.76
N HIS A 66 -4.17 6.37 3.72
CA HIS A 66 -5.21 6.09 4.72
C HIS A 66 -6.49 5.63 4.07
N PHE A 67 -7.26 4.81 4.79
CA PHE A 67 -8.61 4.46 4.40
C PHE A 67 -9.55 5.64 4.66
N VAL A 68 -10.40 5.93 3.68
CA VAL A 68 -11.35 7.06 3.72
C VAL A 68 -12.79 6.60 3.81
N SER A 69 -13.01 5.32 4.04
CA SER A 69 -14.32 4.74 4.33
C SER A 69 -14.18 3.63 5.37
N ASP A 70 -15.31 3.26 6.00
CA ASP A 70 -15.41 2.00 6.71
C ASP A 70 -15.56 0.86 5.69
N PRO A 71 -15.33 -0.41 6.09
CA PRO A 71 -15.51 -1.53 5.18
C PRO A 71 -16.95 -1.64 4.66
N TYR A 72 -17.07 -1.99 3.37
CA TYR A 72 -18.36 -2.27 2.75
C TYR A 72 -18.29 -3.53 1.90
N ALA A 73 -19.40 -4.25 1.81
CA ALA A 73 -19.47 -5.47 1.03
C ALA A 73 -19.61 -5.16 -0.46
N GLY A 74 -18.97 -5.99 -1.28
CA GLY A 74 -19.07 -5.93 -2.73
C GLY A 74 -18.73 -7.27 -3.35
N GLU A 75 -19.01 -7.44 -4.64
CA GLU A 75 -18.59 -8.63 -5.37
C GLU A 75 -17.08 -8.58 -5.61
N ASP A 76 -16.43 -9.73 -5.50
CA ASP A 76 -15.02 -9.80 -5.83
C ASP A 76 -14.80 -9.72 -7.35
N TRP A 77 -13.56 -9.47 -7.73
CA TRP A 77 -13.17 -9.29 -9.13
C TRP A 77 -13.27 -10.56 -9.99
N SER A 78 -13.50 -11.74 -9.38
CA SER A 78 -13.57 -13.00 -10.09
C SER A 78 -14.79 -13.12 -11.00
N GLY A 79 -15.83 -12.33 -10.78
CA GLY A 79 -17.08 -12.42 -11.50
C GLY A 79 -17.94 -13.63 -11.14
N LYS A 80 -17.59 -14.33 -10.05
CA LYS A 80 -18.29 -15.56 -9.60
C LYS A 80 -19.37 -15.27 -8.54
N GLY A 81 -19.67 -14.01 -8.28
CA GLY A 81 -20.68 -13.61 -7.30
C GLY A 81 -20.23 -13.75 -5.85
N ARG A 82 -18.95 -13.91 -5.60
CA ARG A 82 -18.41 -13.97 -4.23
C ARG A 82 -18.42 -12.58 -3.61
N LEU A 83 -18.87 -12.49 -2.38
CA LEU A 83 -18.80 -11.26 -1.63
C LEU A 83 -17.45 -11.16 -0.93
N THR A 84 -16.92 -9.96 -0.94
CA THR A 84 -15.75 -9.59 -0.15
C THR A 84 -15.97 -8.19 0.42
N TYR A 85 -15.06 -7.73 1.26
CA TYR A 85 -15.16 -6.41 1.85
C TYR A 85 -14.05 -5.51 1.29
N TYR A 86 -14.46 -4.33 0.89
CA TYR A 86 -13.61 -3.30 0.33
C TYR A 86 -13.56 -2.09 1.24
N MET A 87 -12.49 -1.33 1.12
CA MET A 87 -12.40 0.00 1.71
C MET A 87 -11.91 0.96 0.64
N ASP A 88 -12.46 2.16 0.66
CA ASP A 88 -11.93 3.24 -0.15
C ASP A 88 -10.66 3.77 0.52
N MET A 89 -9.69 4.13 -0.28
CA MET A 89 -8.40 4.55 0.22
C MET A 89 -7.86 5.73 -0.58
N GLU A 90 -7.11 6.58 0.10
CA GLU A 90 -6.47 7.75 -0.49
C GLU A 90 -4.96 7.65 -0.29
N PRO A 91 -4.18 7.67 -1.38
CA PRO A 91 -2.72 7.60 -1.26
C PRO A 91 -2.14 8.94 -0.79
N GLU A 92 -1.13 8.87 0.05
CA GLU A 92 -0.28 9.99 0.43
C GLU A 92 1.05 9.93 -0.32
N TYR A 93 1.52 8.70 -0.59
CA TYR A 93 2.73 8.45 -1.36
C TYR A 93 2.49 7.37 -2.39
N MET A 94 3.01 7.59 -3.58
CA MET A 94 3.13 6.57 -4.63
C MET A 94 4.55 6.62 -5.17
N ILE A 95 5.18 5.47 -5.33
CA ILE A 95 6.57 5.37 -5.77
C ILE A 95 6.62 4.47 -7.00
N HIS A 96 7.28 4.94 -8.06
CA HIS A 96 7.44 4.17 -9.29
C HIS A 96 8.43 3.02 -9.06
N PRO A 97 7.98 1.74 -9.11
CA PRO A 97 8.81 0.62 -8.71
C PRO A 97 9.95 0.28 -9.69
N LEU A 98 9.89 0.82 -10.90
CA LEU A 98 10.90 0.55 -11.94
C LEU A 98 11.97 1.63 -12.02
N SER A 99 11.67 2.85 -11.58
CA SER A 99 12.59 3.98 -11.73
C SER A 99 13.10 4.55 -10.41
N CYS A 100 12.49 4.16 -9.29
CA CYS A 100 12.88 4.65 -7.96
C CYS A 100 13.24 3.49 -7.04
N PRO A 101 14.20 3.68 -6.12
CA PRO A 101 14.43 2.70 -5.06
C PRO A 101 13.23 2.67 -4.11
N ILE A 102 12.73 1.48 -3.81
CA ILE A 102 11.60 1.29 -2.90
C ILE A 102 12.06 0.56 -1.64
N LEU A 103 11.26 0.64 -0.59
CA LEU A 103 11.47 -0.16 0.61
C LEU A 103 11.03 -1.60 0.29
N THR A 104 12.02 -2.48 0.11
CA THR A 104 11.80 -3.82 -0.45
C THR A 104 11.24 -4.81 0.57
N THR A 105 10.58 -5.86 0.05
CA THR A 105 10.12 -6.98 0.88
C THR A 105 11.27 -7.68 1.58
N GLU A 106 12.42 -7.80 0.92
CA GLU A 106 13.62 -8.39 1.53
C GLU A 106 14.08 -7.60 2.75
N ALA A 107 14.08 -6.28 2.66
CA ALA A 107 14.44 -5.42 3.79
C ALA A 107 13.43 -5.54 4.94
N LEU A 108 12.14 -5.65 4.61
CA LEU A 108 11.09 -5.84 5.62
C LEU A 108 11.22 -7.21 6.30
N ASP A 109 11.46 -8.28 5.53
CA ASP A 109 11.64 -9.64 6.07
C ASP A 109 12.86 -9.73 6.98
N GLU A 110 13.94 -9.05 6.62
CA GLU A 110 15.16 -9.02 7.43
C GLU A 110 14.97 -8.27 8.75
N ALA A 111 14.32 -7.12 8.70
CA ALA A 111 14.15 -6.26 9.87
C ALA A 111 12.97 -6.67 10.76
N ILE A 112 11.91 -7.20 10.17
CA ILE A 112 10.66 -7.58 10.88
C ILE A 112 10.23 -8.97 10.43
N PRO A 113 10.99 -10.02 10.81
CA PRO A 113 10.69 -11.40 10.39
C PRO A 113 9.42 -11.99 11.02
N GLU A 114 8.85 -11.32 12.02
CA GLU A 114 7.66 -11.78 12.74
C GLU A 114 6.37 -11.62 11.93
N PHE A 115 6.39 -10.87 10.82
CA PHE A 115 5.24 -10.68 9.94
C PHE A 115 5.57 -11.15 8.53
N GLN A 116 4.58 -11.72 7.84
CA GLN A 116 4.73 -12.14 6.45
C GLN A 116 4.43 -10.96 5.52
N TRP A 117 5.47 -10.39 4.91
CA TRP A 117 5.36 -9.22 4.06
C TRP A 117 5.01 -9.55 2.60
N LYS A 118 5.39 -10.73 2.14
CA LYS A 118 5.18 -11.17 0.77
C LYS A 118 4.12 -12.25 0.71
N GLY A 119 3.10 -12.03 -0.12
CA GLY A 119 2.03 -13.00 -0.30
C GLY A 119 1.02 -13.00 0.84
N GLY A 120 0.16 -14.01 0.85
CA GLY A 120 -0.96 -14.11 1.77
C GLY A 120 -2.15 -13.27 1.30
N HIS A 121 -3.15 -13.14 2.17
CA HIS A 121 -4.32 -12.33 1.86
C HIS A 121 -4.00 -10.85 1.86
N SER A 122 -4.61 -10.11 0.94
CA SER A 122 -4.50 -8.66 0.92
C SER A 122 -5.37 -8.04 2.00
N GLY A 123 -4.83 -7.05 2.72
CA GLY A 123 -5.57 -6.36 3.77
C GLY A 123 -5.46 -7.03 5.13
N ARG A 124 -4.29 -7.56 5.45
CA ARG A 124 -4.01 -8.12 6.78
C ARG A 124 -3.56 -7.01 7.72
N VAL A 125 -4.10 -7.04 8.95
CA VAL A 125 -3.67 -6.12 9.99
C VAL A 125 -2.24 -6.46 10.43
N VAL A 126 -1.43 -5.43 10.62
CA VAL A 126 -0.06 -5.58 11.11
C VAL A 126 -0.09 -5.51 12.65
N PRO A 127 0.47 -6.51 13.36
CA PRO A 127 0.56 -6.46 14.81
C PRO A 127 1.26 -5.18 15.29
N PHE A 128 0.85 -4.67 16.43
CA PHE A 128 1.31 -3.38 16.96
C PHE A 128 2.83 -3.23 16.96
N ASP A 129 3.56 -4.22 17.50
CA ASP A 129 5.02 -4.16 17.58
C ASP A 129 5.67 -4.12 16.18
N CYS A 130 5.11 -4.87 15.23
CA CYS A 130 5.57 -4.85 13.84
C CYS A 130 5.23 -3.52 13.16
N ALA A 131 4.06 -2.97 13.46
CA ALA A 131 3.64 -1.68 12.90
C ALA A 131 4.56 -0.54 13.35
N LEU A 132 4.99 -0.54 14.61
CA LEU A 132 5.95 0.45 15.10
C LEU A 132 7.29 0.38 14.36
N LYS A 133 7.79 -0.83 14.15
CA LYS A 133 9.05 -1.03 13.40
C LYS A 133 8.90 -0.61 11.94
N LEU A 134 7.76 -0.93 11.34
CA LEU A 134 7.45 -0.52 9.96
C LEU A 134 7.44 1.01 9.84
N GLU A 135 6.80 1.71 10.77
CA GLU A 135 6.75 3.17 10.79
C GLU A 135 8.16 3.78 10.90
N GLU A 136 9.03 3.20 11.74
CA GLU A 136 10.42 3.64 11.85
C GLU A 136 11.16 3.45 10.53
N MET A 137 11.00 2.29 9.88
CA MET A 137 11.62 2.01 8.58
C MET A 137 11.11 2.94 7.49
N TRP A 138 9.80 3.18 7.46
CA TRP A 138 9.17 4.06 6.49
C TRP A 138 9.66 5.49 6.65
N THR A 139 9.71 6.00 7.88
CA THR A 139 10.24 7.33 8.18
C THR A 139 11.70 7.47 7.74
N ALA A 140 12.51 6.46 8.02
CA ALA A 140 13.92 6.44 7.58
C ALA A 140 14.04 6.42 6.05
N TYR A 141 13.17 5.65 5.39
CA TYR A 141 13.11 5.60 3.93
C TYR A 141 12.78 6.98 3.35
N LEU A 142 11.76 7.65 3.89
CA LEU A 142 11.35 8.99 3.43
C LEU A 142 12.50 10.00 3.60
N GLU A 143 13.19 9.96 4.74
CA GLU A 143 14.33 10.83 5.01
C GLU A 143 15.49 10.57 4.04
N ALA A 144 15.77 9.32 3.75
CA ALA A 144 16.86 8.94 2.85
C ALA A 144 16.56 9.26 1.36
N HIS A 145 15.30 9.44 1.00
CA HIS A 145 14.85 9.60 -0.38
C HIS A 145 14.01 10.86 -0.58
N LYS A 146 14.38 11.95 0.09
CA LYS A 146 13.66 13.23 -0.01
C LYS A 146 13.55 13.74 -1.44
N ASP A 147 14.54 13.48 -2.28
CA ASP A 147 14.57 13.86 -3.67
C ASP A 147 13.44 13.23 -4.49
N ILE A 148 13.01 12.02 -4.13
CA ILE A 148 11.89 11.34 -4.79
C ILE A 148 10.57 12.07 -4.49
N PHE A 149 10.41 12.54 -3.26
CA PHE A 149 9.15 13.10 -2.77
C PHE A 149 9.03 14.61 -2.97
N ASP A 150 10.10 15.26 -3.38
CA ASP A 150 10.10 16.67 -3.78
C ASP A 150 9.91 16.84 -5.30
N GLY A 151 9.70 15.74 -6.03
CA GLY A 151 9.50 15.74 -7.47
C GLY A 151 8.05 16.01 -7.88
N GLU A 152 7.83 16.15 -9.19
CA GLU A 152 6.51 16.50 -9.77
C GLU A 152 5.42 15.47 -9.47
N ASN A 153 5.78 14.23 -9.20
CA ASN A 153 4.86 13.10 -9.05
C ASN A 153 4.77 12.59 -7.60
N ALA A 154 5.17 13.40 -6.64
CA ALA A 154 5.21 12.97 -5.26
C ALA A 154 4.67 14.05 -4.31
N VAL A 155 4.09 13.59 -3.22
CA VAL A 155 3.66 14.47 -2.13
C VAL A 155 4.89 14.91 -1.35
N SER A 156 5.00 16.22 -1.07
CA SER A 156 6.06 16.74 -0.24
C SER A 156 5.94 16.21 1.20
N LEU A 157 7.07 15.94 1.85
CA LEU A 157 7.09 15.54 3.26
C LEU A 157 6.45 16.58 4.17
N GLU A 158 6.45 17.84 3.77
CA GLU A 158 5.82 18.93 4.52
C GLU A 158 4.29 18.85 4.53
N ASP A 159 3.69 18.13 3.58
CA ASP A 159 2.25 17.95 3.46
C ASP A 159 1.71 16.81 4.33
N ILE A 160 2.58 16.17 5.11
CA ILE A 160 2.21 15.04 5.97
C ILE A 160 2.20 15.50 7.42
N ASP A 161 1.09 15.21 8.03
CA ASP A 161 0.92 15.47 9.46
C ASP A 161 1.65 14.44 10.32
#